data_bcc614dd90f644eb9b6c7a2d4cb8c752
#
_entry.id   bcc614dd90f644eb9b6c7a2d4cb8c752
#
_cell.length_a   1.000
_cell.length_b   1.000
_cell.length_c   1.000
_cell.angle_alpha   90.00
_cell.angle_beta   90.00
_cell.angle_gamma   90.00
#
_symmetry.space_group_name_H-M   'P 1'
#
loop_
_entity.id
_entity.type
_entity.pdbx_description
1 polymer ?
#
loop_
_entity_poly.entity_id
_entity_poly.type
_entity_poly.pdbx_seq_one_letter_code
_entity_poly.pdbx_strand_id
1 'polypeptide(L)'
;YRVPLEGNLVDALHGKHDFFELVIAKIELEDGRNGTGYTYTGGFGGAAIAKIIENDLTSQLVGIEMTTPDKMNDYMNQHIHYVARGGIASFAISALDIAFWDIKLKTEKLALKDLNGCGVDRVRTYYGGIDLMYSEKELLENIEKQLEAGHTAVKIKLGRENEEEDIQRVKAVRNLIGPEALFMVDANMVWSVPKAIRMAKRLEEYNIGWLEEPTNPDDYEGYAKIGQATTIPIAMGENLHTIYEHELAMKIGRISCPIPDCSNVCGITGFLKVAKLAEEYSVKV
;
A
#
# COMPACT_ATOMS: atom_id res chain seq x y z
N TYR A 1 -8.76 14.76 10.08
CA TYR A 1 -10.20 14.50 9.79
C TYR A 1 -10.51 13.04 9.98
N ARG A 2 -11.74 12.73 10.39
CA ARG A 2 -12.27 11.36 10.36
C ARG A 2 -13.22 11.23 9.18
N VAL A 3 -12.96 10.26 8.32
CA VAL A 3 -13.76 9.95 7.13
C VAL A 3 -14.55 8.70 7.44
N PRO A 4 -15.87 8.80 7.67
CA PRO A 4 -16.69 7.64 7.96
C PRO A 4 -16.75 6.70 6.75
N LEU A 5 -16.81 5.41 7.02
CA LEU A 5 -16.94 4.36 6.01
C LEU A 5 -18.33 3.76 6.07
N GLU A 6 -18.91 3.50 4.92
CA GLU A 6 -20.21 2.84 4.80
C GLU A 6 -20.01 1.35 4.55
N GLY A 7 -20.90 0.53 5.13
CA GLY A 7 -20.89 -0.92 4.94
C GLY A 7 -20.17 -1.69 6.03
N ASN A 8 -20.04 -3.00 5.82
CA ASN A 8 -19.39 -3.93 6.73
C ASN A 8 -17.99 -4.27 6.22
N LEU A 9 -17.11 -3.27 6.26
CA LEU A 9 -15.73 -3.39 5.77
C LEU A 9 -14.88 -4.07 6.84
N VAL A 10 -14.44 -5.28 6.58
CA VAL A 10 -13.68 -6.11 7.54
C VAL A 10 -12.52 -6.79 6.83
N ASP A 11 -11.33 -6.68 7.39
CA ASP A 11 -10.19 -7.53 7.07
C ASP A 11 -9.85 -8.49 8.21
N ALA A 12 -8.91 -9.39 7.97
CA ALA A 12 -8.64 -10.49 8.89
C ALA A 12 -7.88 -10.08 10.16
N LEU A 13 -7.01 -9.05 10.08
CA LEU A 13 -6.19 -8.62 11.20
C LEU A 13 -6.82 -7.47 11.99
N HIS A 14 -7.27 -6.43 11.27
CA HIS A 14 -7.73 -5.20 11.91
C HIS A 14 -9.21 -5.25 12.29
N GLY A 15 -9.95 -6.25 11.78
CA GLY A 15 -11.38 -6.40 12.02
C GLY A 15 -12.20 -5.36 11.25
N LYS A 16 -13.18 -4.75 11.91
CA LYS A 16 -14.12 -3.80 11.28
C LYS A 16 -13.53 -2.39 11.19
N HIS A 17 -13.63 -1.80 10.02
CA HIS A 17 -13.28 -0.41 9.75
C HIS A 17 -14.55 0.46 9.74
N ASP A 18 -14.68 1.38 10.71
CA ASP A 18 -15.80 2.32 10.78
C ASP A 18 -15.43 3.70 10.20
N PHE A 19 -14.16 4.06 10.21
CA PHE A 19 -13.64 5.31 9.63
C PHE A 19 -12.14 5.21 9.35
N PHE A 20 -11.66 6.04 8.43
CA PHE A 20 -10.23 6.35 8.32
C PHE A 20 -9.93 7.71 8.92
N GLU A 21 -8.74 7.88 9.49
CA GLU A 21 -8.22 9.20 9.85
C GLU A 21 -7.37 9.73 8.68
N LEU A 22 -7.68 10.95 8.25
CA LEU A 22 -6.96 11.65 7.19
C LEU A 22 -6.19 12.83 7.80
N VAL A 23 -4.88 12.86 7.61
CA VAL A 23 -4.00 13.98 7.97
C VAL A 23 -3.60 14.71 6.70
N ILE A 24 -3.94 16.00 6.61
CA ILE A 24 -3.65 16.83 5.45
C ILE A 24 -2.57 17.85 5.83
N ALA A 25 -1.50 17.90 5.05
CA ALA A 25 -0.46 18.91 5.13
C ALA A 25 -0.65 19.93 3.99
N LYS A 26 -0.58 21.23 4.33
CA LYS A 26 -0.56 22.32 3.36
C LYS A 26 0.72 23.11 3.56
N ILE A 27 1.46 23.32 2.47
CA ILE A 27 2.68 24.11 2.45
C ILE A 27 2.44 25.32 1.57
N GLU A 28 2.82 26.49 2.05
CA GLU A 28 2.80 27.75 1.29
C GLU A 28 4.19 28.36 1.34
N LEU A 29 4.72 28.71 0.18
CA LEU A 29 6.00 29.39 0.02
C LEU A 29 5.81 30.91 0.06
N GLU A 30 6.87 31.66 0.38
CA GLU A 30 6.83 33.12 0.46
C GLU A 30 6.36 33.79 -0.85
N ASP A 31 6.59 33.17 -1.99
CA ASP A 31 6.16 33.67 -3.30
C ASP A 31 4.70 33.29 -3.66
N GLY A 32 3.95 32.68 -2.73
CA GLY A 32 2.55 32.29 -2.89
C GLY A 32 2.32 30.92 -3.55
N ARG A 33 3.37 30.23 -4.02
CA ARG A 33 3.23 28.84 -4.47
C ARG A 33 2.81 27.98 -3.31
N ASN A 34 1.92 27.02 -3.54
CA ASN A 34 1.43 26.16 -2.49
C ASN A 34 1.20 24.73 -2.97
N GLY A 35 1.22 23.81 -2.02
CA GLY A 35 0.93 22.40 -2.26
C GLY A 35 0.20 21.76 -1.11
N THR A 36 -0.51 20.68 -1.44
CA THR A 36 -1.28 19.89 -0.49
C THR A 36 -0.86 18.44 -0.61
N GLY A 37 -0.56 17.83 0.52
CA GLY A 37 -0.32 16.40 0.63
C GLY A 37 -1.13 15.79 1.75
N TYR A 38 -1.17 14.48 1.81
CA TYR A 38 -1.93 13.78 2.83
C TYR A 38 -1.28 12.45 3.20
N THR A 39 -1.68 11.97 4.35
CA THR A 39 -1.54 10.56 4.75
C THR A 39 -2.83 10.12 5.46
N TYR A 40 -3.01 8.82 5.62
CA TYR A 40 -4.18 8.28 6.31
C TYR A 40 -3.81 7.11 7.21
N THR A 41 -4.70 6.78 8.14
CA THR A 41 -4.57 5.60 8.99
C THR A 41 -5.89 4.83 9.05
N GLY A 42 -5.81 3.57 9.45
CA GLY A 42 -6.98 2.71 9.69
C GLY A 42 -7.77 3.06 10.96
N GLY A 43 -7.72 4.32 11.40
CA GLY A 43 -8.50 4.81 12.55
C GLY A 43 -7.68 5.05 13.83
N PHE A 44 -6.36 4.84 13.81
CA PHE A 44 -5.48 5.03 14.96
C PHE A 44 -4.20 5.78 14.56
N GLY A 45 -3.74 6.71 15.40
CA GLY A 45 -2.44 7.36 15.24
C GLY A 45 -2.45 8.68 14.48
N GLY A 46 -3.53 9.07 13.83
CA GLY A 46 -3.59 10.31 13.04
C GLY A 46 -3.26 11.57 13.86
N ALA A 47 -3.67 11.63 15.12
CA ALA A 47 -3.33 12.74 16.01
C ALA A 47 -1.82 12.82 16.31
N ALA A 48 -1.15 11.66 16.47
CA ALA A 48 0.29 11.60 16.71
C ALA A 48 1.06 12.02 15.45
N ILE A 49 0.63 11.57 14.27
CA ILE A 49 1.19 11.99 12.99
C ILE A 49 1.09 13.51 12.83
N ALA A 50 -0.09 14.09 13.08
CA ALA A 50 -0.28 15.54 13.02
C ALA A 50 0.65 16.28 13.98
N LYS A 51 0.88 15.76 15.20
CA LYS A 51 1.80 16.38 16.17
C LYS A 51 3.26 16.32 15.74
N ILE A 52 3.73 15.26 15.10
CA ILE A 52 5.07 15.22 14.52
C ILE A 52 5.22 16.30 13.43
N ILE A 53 4.22 16.46 12.57
CA ILE A 53 4.23 17.51 11.56
C ILE A 53 4.29 18.89 12.23
N GLU A 54 3.37 19.17 13.16
CA GLU A 54 3.22 20.49 13.79
C GLU A 54 4.43 20.90 14.64
N ASN A 55 4.94 19.99 15.47
CA ASN A 55 5.94 20.32 16.48
C ASN A 55 7.37 20.09 16.00
N ASP A 56 7.61 18.97 15.32
CA ASP A 56 8.96 18.52 15.04
C ASP A 56 9.41 18.92 13.63
N LEU A 57 8.60 18.60 12.59
CA LEU A 57 8.98 18.88 11.20
C LEU A 57 8.75 20.33 10.81
N THR A 58 7.62 20.94 11.17
CA THR A 58 7.32 22.34 10.79
C THR A 58 8.36 23.31 11.33
N SER A 59 8.83 23.14 12.57
CA SER A 59 9.85 23.98 13.17
C SER A 59 11.17 24.03 12.37
N GLN A 60 11.45 22.99 11.60
CA GLN A 60 12.64 22.84 10.77
C GLN A 60 12.43 23.24 9.32
N LEU A 61 11.20 23.28 8.86
CA LEU A 61 10.85 23.59 7.46
C LEU A 61 10.50 25.06 7.24
N VAL A 62 9.96 25.73 8.27
CA VAL A 62 9.62 27.16 8.16
C VAL A 62 10.88 28.01 8.04
N GLY A 63 10.92 28.85 7.01
CA GLY A 63 12.03 29.79 6.75
C GLY A 63 13.23 29.17 6.02
N ILE A 64 13.16 27.90 5.61
CA ILE A 64 14.19 27.33 4.73
C ILE A 64 13.78 27.43 3.26
N GLU A 65 14.76 27.52 2.38
CA GLU A 65 14.54 27.50 0.94
C GLU A 65 14.08 26.11 0.49
N MET A 66 12.93 26.04 -0.20
CA MET A 66 12.51 24.81 -0.86
C MET A 66 13.45 24.47 -2.02
N THR A 67 14.08 23.32 -1.93
CA THR A 67 14.86 22.71 -3.00
C THR A 67 14.01 21.71 -3.80
N THR A 68 14.58 20.58 -4.22
CA THR A 68 13.81 19.51 -4.85
C THR A 68 13.09 18.63 -3.81
N PRO A 69 11.93 18.03 -4.12
CA PRO A 69 11.20 17.20 -3.17
C PRO A 69 12.03 16.08 -2.54
N ASP A 70 12.91 15.44 -3.32
CA ASP A 70 13.81 14.40 -2.84
C ASP A 70 14.79 14.92 -1.77
N LYS A 71 15.35 16.12 -1.95
CA LYS A 71 16.23 16.75 -0.95
C LYS A 71 15.45 17.17 0.30
N MET A 72 14.23 17.69 0.13
CA MET A 72 13.35 17.99 1.26
C MET A 72 12.99 16.72 2.04
N ASN A 73 12.72 15.62 1.34
CA ASN A 73 12.49 14.30 1.94
C ASN A 73 13.69 13.81 2.75
N ASP A 74 14.88 13.86 2.17
CA ASP A 74 16.12 13.48 2.85
C ASP A 74 16.40 14.36 4.08
N TYR A 75 16.15 15.68 3.97
CA TYR A 75 16.27 16.63 5.09
C TYR A 75 15.35 16.26 6.24
N MET A 76 14.06 16.00 5.98
CA MET A 76 13.09 15.59 7.00
C MET A 76 13.49 14.27 7.67
N ASN A 77 13.86 13.27 6.88
CA ASN A 77 14.33 11.99 7.39
C ASN A 77 15.59 12.14 8.26
N GLN A 78 16.54 12.94 7.84
CA GLN A 78 17.77 13.18 8.59
C GLN A 78 17.51 13.90 9.91
N HIS A 79 16.59 14.87 9.91
CA HIS A 79 16.23 15.62 11.11
C HIS A 79 15.65 14.75 12.20
N ILE A 80 14.73 13.83 11.83
CA ILE A 80 13.99 13.02 12.80
C ILE A 80 14.60 11.63 13.06
N HIS A 81 15.66 11.24 12.34
CA HIS A 81 16.19 9.87 12.31
C HIS A 81 16.52 9.27 13.69
N TYR A 82 16.88 10.11 14.67
CA TYR A 82 17.23 9.64 16.00
C TYR A 82 16.04 9.06 16.76
N VAL A 83 14.85 9.66 16.57
CA VAL A 83 13.63 9.26 17.27
C VAL A 83 12.76 8.31 16.45
N ALA A 84 12.84 8.36 15.10
CA ALA A 84 12.04 7.49 14.25
C ALA A 84 12.64 7.33 12.84
N ARG A 85 12.44 6.14 12.28
CA ARG A 85 12.75 5.77 10.88
C ARG A 85 11.67 4.81 10.41
N GLY A 86 10.52 5.31 10.04
CA GLY A 86 9.35 4.51 9.72
C GLY A 86 8.21 4.76 10.71
N GLY A 87 7.16 3.99 10.64
CA GLY A 87 5.96 4.14 11.45
C GLY A 87 5.40 5.58 11.34
N ILE A 88 4.98 6.16 12.47
CA ILE A 88 4.35 7.48 12.52
C ILE A 88 5.17 8.58 11.82
N ALA A 89 6.52 8.49 11.85
CA ALA A 89 7.38 9.47 11.20
C ALA A 89 7.30 9.38 9.67
N SER A 90 7.29 8.19 9.10
CA SER A 90 7.18 8.02 7.65
C SER A 90 5.83 8.49 7.11
N PHE A 91 4.74 8.29 7.85
CA PHE A 91 3.43 8.87 7.55
C PHE A 91 3.47 10.40 7.54
N ALA A 92 4.08 11.02 8.57
CA ALA A 92 4.22 12.46 8.66
C ALA A 92 5.03 13.04 7.49
N ILE A 93 6.16 12.41 7.18
CA ILE A 93 7.02 12.78 6.05
C ILE A 93 6.28 12.57 4.73
N SER A 94 5.47 11.50 4.59
CA SER A 94 4.67 11.26 3.38
C SER A 94 3.74 12.41 3.06
N ALA A 95 3.00 12.91 4.06
CA ALA A 95 2.09 14.03 3.85
C ALA A 95 2.81 15.30 3.38
N LEU A 96 3.98 15.60 3.94
CA LEU A 96 4.79 16.76 3.56
C LEU A 96 5.48 16.55 2.20
N ASP A 97 6.01 15.37 1.94
CA ASP A 97 6.65 15.03 0.66
C ASP A 97 5.67 15.17 -0.51
N ILE A 98 4.46 14.64 -0.36
CA ILE A 98 3.40 14.78 -1.37
C ILE A 98 3.09 16.29 -1.60
N ALA A 99 3.06 17.10 -0.54
CA ALA A 99 2.84 18.54 -0.68
C ALA A 99 4.00 19.24 -1.44
N PHE A 100 5.26 18.87 -1.20
CA PHE A 100 6.41 19.39 -1.96
C PHE A 100 6.35 18.96 -3.43
N TRP A 101 5.96 17.71 -3.71
CA TRP A 101 5.73 17.26 -5.09
C TRP A 101 4.59 18.01 -5.77
N ASP A 102 3.51 18.30 -5.06
CA ASP A 102 2.39 19.09 -5.58
C ASP A 102 2.82 20.51 -5.97
N ILE A 103 3.64 21.17 -5.11
CA ILE A 103 4.25 22.48 -5.46
C ILE A 103 5.10 22.39 -6.74
N LYS A 104 6.01 21.40 -6.78
CA LYS A 104 6.90 21.22 -7.93
C LYS A 104 6.12 21.02 -9.22
N LEU A 105 5.21 20.07 -9.22
CA LEU A 105 4.43 19.71 -10.42
C LEU A 105 3.55 20.86 -10.90
N LYS A 106 2.89 21.59 -9.99
CA LYS A 106 2.13 22.79 -10.33
C LYS A 106 3.02 23.88 -10.93
N THR A 107 4.21 24.08 -10.36
CA THR A 107 5.18 25.08 -10.85
C THR A 107 5.66 24.73 -12.26
N GLU A 108 5.94 23.48 -12.52
CA GLU A 108 6.42 22.99 -13.82
C GLU A 108 5.27 22.71 -14.81
N LYS A 109 4.00 22.86 -14.38
CA LYS A 109 2.79 22.55 -15.17
C LYS A 109 2.79 21.10 -15.68
N LEU A 110 3.26 20.19 -14.85
CA LEU A 110 3.33 18.75 -15.11
C LEU A 110 2.27 18.00 -14.31
N ALA A 111 1.81 16.86 -14.82
CA ALA A 111 1.09 15.87 -14.05
C ALA A 111 2.06 14.82 -13.49
N LEU A 112 1.65 14.07 -12.46
CA LEU A 112 2.47 13.00 -11.87
C LEU A 112 2.92 11.97 -12.91
N LYS A 113 2.10 11.65 -13.89
CA LYS A 113 2.41 10.74 -15.01
C LYS A 113 3.59 11.19 -15.88
N ASP A 114 3.92 12.47 -15.85
CA ASP A 114 4.97 13.06 -16.71
C ASP A 114 6.37 12.96 -16.07
N LEU A 115 6.45 12.54 -14.78
CA LEU A 115 7.70 12.52 -14.01
C LEU A 115 8.82 11.69 -14.64
N ASN A 116 8.49 10.56 -15.24
CA ASN A 116 9.47 9.61 -15.77
C ASN A 116 9.56 9.63 -17.29
N GLY A 117 8.86 10.56 -17.95
CA GLY A 117 8.88 10.66 -19.42
C GLY A 117 8.37 9.39 -20.14
N CYS A 118 7.73 8.49 -19.42
CA CYS A 118 7.27 7.22 -19.99
C CYS A 118 6.04 7.36 -20.90
N GLY A 119 5.42 8.53 -20.95
CA GLY A 119 4.30 8.82 -21.86
C GLY A 119 3.06 7.93 -21.68
N VAL A 120 2.95 7.26 -20.54
CA VAL A 120 1.84 6.33 -20.26
C VAL A 120 0.66 7.14 -19.73
N ASP A 121 -0.41 7.22 -20.51
CA ASP A 121 -1.65 7.90 -20.13
C ASP A 121 -2.59 7.03 -19.30
N ARG A 122 -2.36 5.73 -19.23
CA ARG A 122 -3.20 4.76 -18.53
C ARG A 122 -2.35 3.74 -17.80
N VAL A 123 -2.73 3.44 -16.56
CA VAL A 123 -2.21 2.30 -15.79
C VAL A 123 -3.31 1.26 -15.59
N ARG A 124 -2.91 0.00 -15.54
CA ARG A 124 -3.84 -1.08 -15.20
C ARG A 124 -4.19 -0.98 -13.73
N THR A 125 -5.47 -1.02 -13.42
CA THR A 125 -5.99 -1.00 -12.04
C THR A 125 -6.74 -2.28 -11.75
N TYR A 126 -6.91 -2.57 -10.47
CA TYR A 126 -7.78 -3.63 -9.99
C TYR A 126 -8.77 -3.07 -8.94
N TYR A 127 -9.91 -3.71 -8.83
CA TYR A 127 -10.80 -3.50 -7.70
C TYR A 127 -10.31 -4.31 -6.50
N GLY A 128 -10.11 -3.67 -5.34
CA GLY A 128 -9.76 -4.30 -4.08
C GLY A 128 -10.85 -4.11 -3.04
N GLY A 129 -11.47 -5.19 -2.57
CA GLY A 129 -12.49 -5.18 -1.53
C GLY A 129 -11.89 -5.28 -0.13
N ILE A 130 -12.59 -4.71 0.88
CA ILE A 130 -12.40 -5.01 2.31
C ILE A 130 -13.60 -5.87 2.74
N ASP A 131 -13.67 -7.08 2.20
CA ASP A 131 -14.87 -7.87 2.01
C ASP A 131 -14.90 -9.20 2.80
N LEU A 132 -14.00 -9.37 3.78
CA LEU A 132 -13.84 -10.65 4.46
C LEU A 132 -15.16 -11.21 5.02
N MET A 133 -16.03 -10.35 5.56
CA MET A 133 -17.28 -10.74 6.18
C MET A 133 -18.49 -10.77 5.23
N TYR A 134 -18.29 -10.43 3.95
CA TYR A 134 -19.38 -10.57 2.97
C TYR A 134 -19.78 -12.03 2.81
N SER A 135 -21.08 -12.30 2.78
CA SER A 135 -21.59 -13.58 2.29
C SER A 135 -21.12 -13.82 0.84
N GLU A 136 -21.14 -15.05 0.38
CA GLU A 136 -20.79 -15.36 -1.01
C GLU A 136 -21.63 -14.54 -1.99
N LYS A 137 -22.94 -14.43 -1.73
CA LYS A 137 -23.85 -13.64 -2.55
C LYS A 137 -23.45 -12.17 -2.61
N GLU A 138 -23.21 -11.51 -1.47
CA GLU A 138 -22.79 -10.10 -1.41
C GLU A 138 -21.45 -9.88 -2.11
N LEU A 139 -20.50 -10.81 -1.95
CA LEU A 139 -19.20 -10.75 -2.61
C LEU A 139 -19.35 -10.78 -4.13
N LEU A 140 -20.12 -11.75 -4.64
CA LEU A 140 -20.31 -11.90 -6.08
C LEU A 140 -21.08 -10.73 -6.68
N GLU A 141 -22.17 -10.27 -6.05
CA GLU A 141 -22.95 -9.09 -6.50
C GLU A 141 -22.07 -7.83 -6.53
N ASN A 142 -21.16 -7.66 -5.55
CA ASN A 142 -20.25 -6.53 -5.54
C ASN A 142 -19.23 -6.64 -6.67
N ILE A 143 -18.64 -7.80 -6.91
CA ILE A 143 -17.68 -8.02 -8.00
C ILE A 143 -18.35 -7.83 -9.36
N GLU A 144 -19.55 -8.37 -9.59
CA GLU A 144 -20.31 -8.14 -10.83
C GLU A 144 -20.48 -6.65 -11.13
N LYS A 145 -20.89 -5.89 -10.12
CA LYS A 145 -21.02 -4.43 -10.23
C LYS A 145 -19.71 -3.74 -10.63
N GLN A 146 -18.57 -4.23 -10.13
CA GLN A 146 -17.26 -3.67 -10.49
C GLN A 146 -16.84 -4.07 -11.91
N LEU A 147 -17.15 -5.28 -12.34
CA LEU A 147 -16.93 -5.71 -13.73
C LEU A 147 -17.77 -4.89 -14.70
N GLU A 148 -19.05 -4.61 -14.38
CA GLU A 148 -19.91 -3.72 -15.15
C GLU A 148 -19.37 -2.29 -15.22
N ALA A 149 -18.71 -1.81 -14.15
CA ALA A 149 -18.02 -0.53 -14.11
C ALA A 149 -16.71 -0.49 -14.93
N GLY A 150 -16.29 -1.65 -15.50
CA GLY A 150 -15.14 -1.77 -16.40
C GLY A 150 -13.85 -2.26 -15.75
N HIS A 151 -13.87 -2.69 -14.50
CA HIS A 151 -12.70 -3.33 -13.89
C HIS A 151 -12.42 -4.70 -14.53
N THR A 152 -11.16 -4.99 -14.84
CA THR A 152 -10.72 -6.26 -15.44
C THR A 152 -9.85 -7.11 -14.51
N ALA A 153 -9.68 -6.64 -13.28
CA ALA A 153 -8.89 -7.29 -12.26
C ALA A 153 -9.54 -7.06 -10.89
N VAL A 154 -9.48 -8.07 -10.03
CA VAL A 154 -10.09 -8.02 -8.69
C VAL A 154 -9.15 -8.59 -7.63
N LYS A 155 -9.26 -8.07 -6.40
CA LYS A 155 -8.61 -8.60 -5.22
C LYS A 155 -9.66 -8.78 -4.11
N ILE A 156 -9.66 -9.92 -3.43
CA ILE A 156 -10.54 -10.21 -2.30
C ILE A 156 -9.74 -10.52 -1.03
N LYS A 157 -10.37 -10.34 0.12
CA LYS A 157 -9.78 -10.68 1.42
C LYS A 157 -9.97 -12.16 1.74
N LEU A 158 -8.92 -12.77 2.28
CA LEU A 158 -8.89 -14.11 2.88
C LEU A 158 -8.50 -14.01 4.36
N GLY A 159 -8.51 -15.14 5.06
CA GLY A 159 -8.09 -15.19 6.45
C GLY A 159 -9.23 -15.55 7.41
N ARG A 160 -10.31 -16.12 6.92
CA ARG A 160 -11.35 -16.69 7.75
C ARG A 160 -10.79 -17.82 8.63
N GLU A 161 -11.44 -18.08 9.74
CA GLU A 161 -11.06 -19.16 10.65
C GLU A 161 -11.10 -20.52 9.93
N ASN A 162 -12.17 -20.78 9.20
CA ASN A 162 -12.36 -21.97 8.39
C ASN A 162 -11.73 -21.80 7.00
N GLU A 163 -10.63 -22.50 6.75
CA GLU A 163 -9.89 -22.48 5.46
C GLU A 163 -10.78 -22.86 4.26
N GLU A 164 -11.78 -23.73 4.45
CA GLU A 164 -12.69 -24.15 3.37
C GLU A 164 -13.56 -22.99 2.87
N GLU A 165 -13.96 -22.10 3.75
CA GLU A 165 -14.73 -20.92 3.36
C GLU A 165 -13.91 -19.98 2.46
N ASP A 166 -12.62 -19.78 2.76
CA ASP A 166 -11.72 -18.99 1.92
C ASP A 166 -11.58 -19.62 0.52
N ILE A 167 -11.39 -20.94 0.45
CA ILE A 167 -11.28 -21.66 -0.83
C ILE A 167 -12.59 -21.58 -1.62
N GLN A 168 -13.75 -21.74 -0.96
CA GLN A 168 -15.05 -21.60 -1.63
C GLN A 168 -15.23 -20.19 -2.21
N ARG A 169 -14.89 -19.14 -1.47
CA ARG A 169 -14.91 -17.75 -1.94
C ARG A 169 -14.05 -17.55 -3.17
N VAL A 170 -12.80 -18.04 -3.15
CA VAL A 170 -11.90 -17.96 -4.30
C VAL A 170 -12.47 -18.70 -5.51
N LYS A 171 -12.99 -19.91 -5.32
CA LYS A 171 -13.61 -20.70 -6.38
C LYS A 171 -14.83 -19.99 -6.99
N ALA A 172 -15.70 -19.43 -6.16
CA ALA A 172 -16.90 -18.70 -6.60
C ALA A 172 -16.52 -17.47 -7.42
N VAL A 173 -15.56 -16.67 -6.93
CA VAL A 173 -15.07 -15.49 -7.64
C VAL A 173 -14.39 -15.87 -8.96
N ARG A 174 -13.52 -16.88 -8.98
CA ARG A 174 -12.87 -17.34 -10.21
C ARG A 174 -13.88 -17.83 -11.26
N ASN A 175 -14.92 -18.51 -10.84
CA ASN A 175 -16.02 -18.93 -11.75
C ASN A 175 -16.75 -17.72 -12.33
N LEU A 176 -16.97 -16.67 -11.55
CA LEU A 176 -17.66 -15.45 -11.98
C LEU A 176 -16.82 -14.66 -12.99
N ILE A 177 -15.55 -14.40 -12.67
CA ILE A 177 -14.69 -13.51 -13.47
C ILE A 177 -14.08 -14.21 -14.69
N GLY A 178 -14.20 -15.54 -14.79
CA GLY A 178 -13.60 -16.34 -15.85
C GLY A 178 -12.10 -16.59 -15.66
N PRO A 179 -11.48 -17.45 -16.50
CA PRO A 179 -10.09 -17.92 -16.30
C PRO A 179 -9.03 -16.84 -16.58
N GLU A 180 -9.32 -15.86 -17.43
CA GLU A 180 -8.35 -14.90 -17.95
C GLU A 180 -8.25 -13.61 -17.12
N ALA A 181 -9.24 -13.32 -16.26
CA ALA A 181 -9.21 -12.12 -15.43
C ALA A 181 -8.10 -12.21 -14.38
N LEU A 182 -7.38 -11.11 -14.16
CA LEU A 182 -6.39 -11.04 -13.09
C LEU A 182 -7.09 -11.07 -11.74
N PHE A 183 -6.71 -12.05 -10.93
CA PHE A 183 -7.32 -12.28 -9.62
C PHE A 183 -6.25 -12.36 -8.54
N MET A 184 -6.34 -11.52 -7.53
CA MET A 184 -5.43 -11.46 -6.41
C MET A 184 -6.16 -11.77 -5.12
N VAL A 185 -5.43 -12.22 -4.12
CA VAL A 185 -5.95 -12.50 -2.78
C VAL A 185 -5.04 -11.91 -1.72
N ASP A 186 -5.64 -11.47 -0.61
CA ASP A 186 -4.94 -10.80 0.47
C ASP A 186 -5.35 -11.40 1.82
N ALA A 187 -4.38 -11.91 2.56
CA ALA A 187 -4.58 -12.56 3.84
C ALA A 187 -4.32 -11.64 5.05
N ASN A 188 -3.93 -10.38 4.83
CA ASN A 188 -3.68 -9.39 5.88
C ASN A 188 -2.92 -9.95 7.09
N MET A 189 -1.80 -10.65 6.84
CA MET A 189 -0.82 -11.10 7.84
C MET A 189 -1.29 -12.17 8.85
N VAL A 190 -2.50 -12.74 8.73
CA VAL A 190 -3.09 -13.57 9.79
C VAL A 190 -2.64 -15.02 9.80
N TRP A 191 -1.95 -15.50 8.77
CA TRP A 191 -1.56 -16.91 8.73
C TRP A 191 -0.17 -17.14 9.34
N SER A 192 -0.01 -18.25 10.04
CA SER A 192 1.32 -18.77 10.30
C SER A 192 1.98 -19.26 9.01
N VAL A 193 3.31 -19.29 8.95
CA VAL A 193 4.05 -19.78 7.76
C VAL A 193 3.58 -21.17 7.29
N PRO A 194 3.39 -22.18 8.17
CA PRO A 194 2.86 -23.47 7.75
C PRO A 194 1.43 -23.39 7.16
N LYS A 195 0.55 -22.54 7.71
CA LYS A 195 -0.80 -22.33 7.17
C LYS A 195 -0.72 -21.64 5.82
N ALA A 196 0.09 -20.59 5.69
CA ALA A 196 0.29 -19.86 4.44
C ALA A 196 0.78 -20.78 3.31
N ILE A 197 1.73 -21.69 3.59
CA ILE A 197 2.21 -22.68 2.62
C ILE A 197 1.08 -23.63 2.19
N ARG A 198 0.28 -24.14 3.13
CA ARG A 198 -0.86 -25.02 2.78
C ARG A 198 -1.88 -24.29 1.93
N MET A 199 -2.25 -23.07 2.33
CA MET A 199 -3.22 -22.26 1.60
C MET A 199 -2.71 -21.89 0.21
N ALA A 200 -1.46 -21.43 0.09
CA ALA A 200 -0.86 -21.11 -1.19
C ALA A 200 -0.93 -22.28 -2.18
N LYS A 201 -0.61 -23.50 -1.71
CA LYS A 201 -0.73 -24.72 -2.56
C LYS A 201 -2.17 -25.03 -3.01
N ARG A 202 -3.15 -24.80 -2.15
CA ARG A 202 -4.57 -24.97 -2.49
C ARG A 202 -5.07 -23.91 -3.47
N LEU A 203 -4.44 -22.71 -3.44
CA LEU A 203 -4.78 -21.58 -4.29
C LEU A 203 -4.18 -21.69 -5.69
N GLU A 204 -3.15 -22.52 -5.91
CA GLU A 204 -2.47 -22.66 -7.23
C GLU A 204 -3.42 -23.03 -8.37
N GLU A 205 -4.47 -23.83 -8.11
CA GLU A 205 -5.44 -24.23 -9.14
C GLU A 205 -6.35 -23.10 -9.64
N TYR A 206 -6.38 -21.95 -8.92
CA TYR A 206 -7.27 -20.82 -9.24
C TYR A 206 -6.59 -19.70 -10.04
N ASN A 207 -5.40 -19.90 -10.58
CA ASN A 207 -4.66 -18.93 -11.37
C ASN A 207 -4.58 -17.55 -10.67
N ILE A 208 -4.06 -17.54 -9.43
CA ILE A 208 -3.92 -16.35 -8.59
C ILE A 208 -2.74 -15.52 -9.06
N GLY A 209 -2.96 -14.22 -9.32
CA GLY A 209 -1.96 -13.28 -9.77
C GLY A 209 -0.91 -12.94 -8.71
N TRP A 210 -1.32 -12.77 -7.45
CA TRP A 210 -0.46 -12.74 -6.26
C TRP A 210 -1.23 -13.11 -4.99
N LEU A 211 -0.49 -13.61 -4.01
CA LEU A 211 -0.91 -13.76 -2.62
C LEU A 211 -0.26 -12.65 -1.79
N GLU A 212 -1.08 -11.74 -1.28
CA GLU A 212 -0.66 -10.57 -0.52
C GLU A 212 -0.64 -10.88 0.97
N GLU A 213 0.43 -10.44 1.61
CA GLU A 213 0.67 -10.50 3.05
C GLU A 213 0.17 -11.78 3.75
N PRO A 214 0.68 -12.94 3.35
CA PRO A 214 0.22 -14.21 3.94
C PRO A 214 0.59 -14.37 5.42
N THR A 215 1.65 -13.72 5.89
CA THR A 215 2.16 -13.82 7.28
C THR A 215 2.68 -12.48 7.78
N ASN A 216 3.13 -12.41 9.03
CA ASN A 216 3.69 -11.21 9.65
C ASN A 216 4.73 -10.54 8.73
N PRO A 217 4.61 -9.22 8.42
CA PRO A 217 5.52 -8.51 7.52
C PRO A 217 6.98 -8.47 8.00
N ASP A 218 7.23 -8.66 9.31
CA ASP A 218 8.59 -8.72 9.87
C ASP A 218 9.25 -10.10 9.70
N ASP A 219 8.51 -11.13 9.29
CA ASP A 219 9.05 -12.50 9.10
C ASP A 219 9.52 -12.72 7.65
N TYR A 220 10.58 -11.98 7.23
CA TYR A 220 11.15 -12.10 5.89
C TYR A 220 11.58 -13.54 5.53
N GLU A 221 12.10 -14.31 6.49
CA GLU A 221 12.45 -15.72 6.25
C GLU A 221 11.20 -16.58 6.03
N GLY A 222 10.11 -16.27 6.72
CA GLY A 222 8.81 -16.88 6.52
C GLY A 222 8.29 -16.62 5.11
N TYR A 223 8.37 -15.37 4.63
CA TYR A 223 8.04 -15.02 3.25
C TYR A 223 8.86 -15.82 2.23
N ALA A 224 10.17 -15.94 2.43
CA ALA A 224 11.03 -16.74 1.57
C ALA A 224 10.62 -18.22 1.53
N LYS A 225 10.25 -18.81 2.67
CA LYS A 225 9.75 -20.19 2.76
C LYS A 225 8.41 -20.37 2.02
N ILE A 226 7.51 -19.41 2.17
CA ILE A 226 6.21 -19.43 1.48
C ILE A 226 6.44 -19.33 -0.04
N GLY A 227 7.20 -18.35 -0.51
CA GLY A 227 7.49 -18.16 -1.92
C GLY A 227 8.23 -19.34 -2.58
N GLN A 228 9.05 -20.08 -1.84
CA GLN A 228 9.69 -21.31 -2.32
C GLN A 228 8.72 -22.48 -2.44
N ALA A 229 7.63 -22.45 -1.68
CA ALA A 229 6.68 -23.55 -1.63
C ALA A 229 5.54 -23.43 -2.64
N THR A 230 5.40 -22.32 -3.34
CA THR A 230 4.30 -22.09 -4.30
C THR A 230 4.79 -21.42 -5.57
N THR A 231 4.00 -21.55 -6.64
CA THR A 231 4.20 -20.84 -7.91
C THR A 231 3.48 -19.47 -7.92
N ILE A 232 2.64 -19.18 -6.91
CA ILE A 232 1.92 -17.92 -6.80
C ILE A 232 2.93 -16.82 -6.41
N PRO A 233 3.01 -15.70 -7.13
CA PRO A 233 3.79 -14.55 -6.71
C PRO A 233 3.38 -14.05 -5.33
N ILE A 234 4.34 -13.71 -4.49
CA ILE A 234 4.08 -13.17 -3.15
C ILE A 234 4.22 -11.65 -3.19
N ALA A 235 3.19 -10.95 -2.70
CA ALA A 235 3.16 -9.50 -2.59
C ALA A 235 3.19 -9.05 -1.13
N MET A 236 3.88 -7.94 -0.86
CA MET A 236 3.82 -7.22 0.41
C MET A 236 4.33 -5.79 0.24
N GLY A 237 3.94 -4.90 1.13
CA GLY A 237 4.47 -3.55 1.12
C GLY A 237 3.60 -2.50 1.80
N GLU A 238 2.30 -2.68 1.91
CA GLU A 238 1.42 -1.72 2.58
C GLU A 238 1.79 -1.48 4.06
N ASN A 239 2.44 -2.46 4.69
CA ASN A 239 2.94 -2.39 6.06
C ASN A 239 4.46 -2.11 6.16
N LEU A 240 5.14 -1.80 5.05
CA LEU A 240 6.55 -1.43 5.02
C LEU A 240 6.70 0.09 4.87
N HIS A 241 7.37 0.71 5.83
CA HIS A 241 7.40 2.16 5.96
C HIS A 241 8.69 2.81 5.48
N THR A 242 9.71 2.00 5.19
CA THR A 242 11.03 2.49 4.78
C THR A 242 11.56 1.72 3.58
N ILE A 243 12.44 2.36 2.80
CA ILE A 243 13.17 1.70 1.71
C ILE A 243 13.97 0.48 2.21
N TYR A 244 14.45 0.53 3.46
CA TYR A 244 15.25 -0.55 4.06
C TYR A 244 14.42 -1.80 4.32
N GLU A 245 13.17 -1.64 4.77
CA GLU A 245 12.23 -2.75 4.95
C GLU A 245 11.86 -3.36 3.59
N HIS A 246 11.62 -2.54 2.57
CA HIS A 246 11.39 -3.02 1.20
C HIS A 246 12.63 -3.75 0.64
N GLU A 247 13.85 -3.27 0.92
CA GLU A 247 15.07 -3.98 0.54
C GLU A 247 15.16 -5.35 1.20
N LEU A 248 14.88 -5.45 2.49
CA LEU A 248 14.87 -6.73 3.22
C LEU A 248 13.78 -7.67 2.68
N ALA A 249 12.59 -7.15 2.36
CA ALA A 249 11.52 -7.92 1.78
C ALA A 249 11.92 -8.54 0.42
N MET A 250 12.57 -7.78 -0.45
CA MET A 250 13.06 -8.28 -1.73
C MET A 250 14.27 -9.20 -1.58
N LYS A 251 15.25 -8.82 -0.77
CA LYS A 251 16.53 -9.53 -0.62
C LYS A 251 16.43 -10.82 0.18
N ILE A 252 15.76 -10.78 1.32
CA ILE A 252 15.61 -11.92 2.25
C ILE A 252 14.26 -12.58 2.00
N GLY A 253 13.17 -11.82 2.01
CA GLY A 253 11.81 -12.31 1.83
C GLY A 253 11.54 -12.85 0.42
N ARG A 254 12.33 -12.43 -0.58
CA ARG A 254 12.23 -12.86 -1.98
C ARG A 254 10.83 -12.66 -2.55
N ILE A 255 10.20 -11.55 -2.16
CA ILE A 255 8.89 -11.20 -2.70
C ILE A 255 8.97 -10.87 -4.18
N SER A 256 7.89 -11.14 -4.90
CA SER A 256 7.81 -10.92 -6.35
C SER A 256 7.11 -9.60 -6.72
N CYS A 257 6.30 -9.08 -5.81
CA CYS A 257 5.49 -7.89 -6.04
C CYS A 257 5.58 -6.96 -4.80
N PRO A 258 6.55 -6.03 -4.74
CA PRO A 258 6.51 -4.97 -3.76
C PRO A 258 5.36 -4.00 -4.07
N ILE A 259 4.56 -3.67 -3.04
CA ILE A 259 3.39 -2.79 -3.15
C ILE A 259 3.51 -1.62 -2.16
N PRO A 260 4.47 -0.70 -2.36
CA PRO A 260 4.63 0.46 -1.49
C PRO A 260 3.42 1.38 -1.56
N ASP A 261 3.06 1.99 -0.43
CA ASP A 261 2.03 3.03 -0.36
C ASP A 261 2.68 4.40 -0.16
N CYS A 262 2.42 5.33 -1.10
CA CYS A 262 2.93 6.70 -1.01
C CYS A 262 2.50 7.41 0.28
N SER A 263 1.40 7.01 0.90
CA SER A 263 0.90 7.65 2.12
C SER A 263 1.70 7.27 3.37
N ASN A 264 2.53 6.20 3.32
CA ASN A 264 3.27 5.73 4.49
C ASN A 264 4.77 5.46 4.25
N VAL A 265 5.24 5.36 3.01
CA VAL A 265 6.63 5.03 2.66
C VAL A 265 7.52 6.28 2.49
N CYS A 266 7.25 7.35 3.21
CA CYS A 266 7.86 8.67 3.03
C CYS A 266 7.48 9.36 1.70
N GLY A 267 6.25 9.19 1.22
CA GLY A 267 5.71 9.95 0.11
C GLY A 267 6.04 9.40 -1.28
N ILE A 268 5.83 10.25 -2.28
CA ILE A 268 6.18 9.96 -3.68
C ILE A 268 7.67 9.69 -3.82
N THR A 269 8.51 10.45 -3.12
CA THR A 269 9.96 10.23 -3.11
C THR A 269 10.33 8.83 -2.61
N GLY A 270 9.70 8.40 -1.51
CA GLY A 270 9.89 7.05 -0.97
C GLY A 270 9.45 5.97 -1.96
N PHE A 271 8.28 6.14 -2.56
CA PHE A 271 7.78 5.23 -3.60
C PHE A 271 8.74 5.10 -4.78
N LEU A 272 9.24 6.22 -5.30
CA LEU A 272 10.20 6.22 -6.40
C LEU A 272 11.53 5.54 -6.04
N LYS A 273 11.99 5.70 -4.78
CA LYS A 273 13.17 4.98 -4.27
C LYS A 273 12.92 3.47 -4.23
N VAL A 274 11.74 3.04 -3.78
CA VAL A 274 11.37 1.61 -3.79
C VAL A 274 11.25 1.07 -5.21
N ALA A 275 10.63 1.82 -6.12
CA ALA A 275 10.52 1.41 -7.53
C ALA A 275 11.89 1.21 -8.18
N LYS A 276 12.84 2.14 -7.94
CA LYS A 276 14.22 2.01 -8.41
C LYS A 276 14.91 0.78 -7.81
N LEU A 277 14.72 0.53 -6.52
CA LEU A 277 15.26 -0.64 -5.86
C LEU A 277 14.69 -1.94 -6.44
N ALA A 278 13.39 -1.96 -6.75
CA ALA A 278 12.73 -3.10 -7.38
C ALA A 278 13.33 -3.44 -8.77
N GLU A 279 13.73 -2.42 -9.55
CA GLU A 279 14.46 -2.63 -10.80
C GLU A 279 15.78 -3.38 -10.57
N GLU A 280 16.54 -3.01 -9.53
CA GLU A 280 17.81 -3.65 -9.16
C GLU A 280 17.62 -5.13 -8.80
N TYR A 281 16.49 -5.46 -8.16
CA TYR A 281 16.10 -6.84 -7.82
C TYR A 281 15.33 -7.55 -8.94
N SER A 282 15.08 -6.89 -10.07
CA SER A 282 14.30 -7.43 -11.20
C SER A 282 12.89 -7.89 -10.82
N VAL A 283 12.25 -7.18 -9.90
CA VAL A 283 10.85 -7.39 -9.51
C VAL A 283 9.99 -6.21 -9.97
N LYS A 284 8.69 -6.42 -10.08
CA LYS A 284 7.74 -5.39 -10.55
C LYS A 284 7.02 -4.74 -9.37
N VAL A 285 6.95 -3.42 -9.37
CA VAL A 285 6.12 -2.61 -8.46
C VAL A 285 4.73 -2.45 -9.04
#